data_0b6ff06081ff09dcaa578b63b4b68c7f
#
_entry.id   0b6ff06081ff09dcaa578b63b4b68c7f
#
_cell.length_a   1.000
_cell.length_b   1.000
_cell.length_c   1.000
_cell.angle_alpha   90.00
_cell.angle_beta   90.00
_cell.angle_gamma   90.00
#
_symmetry.space_group_name_H-M   'P 1'
#
loop_
_entity.id
_entity.type
_entity.pdbx_description
1 polymer ?
#
loop_
_entity_poly.entity_id
_entity_poly.type
_entity_poly.pdbx_seq_one_letter_code
_entity_poly.pdbx_strand_id
1 'polypeptide(L)'
;DPEDIPLNRIEAVKELLLDTVGDDERFFAAKLLTSWGIHEGLVALERSMESPESLEGTYSHRLHGYDDTYCQILMAVTRYFANVADRGDTDLARAQVFSPLTKIIELSNSKPFEIGKIFDFVVNEKYLEYLPYIRNHLSLIIDHPDIHRWKIYDAIECLLKLDSKFVMSLLKEKNKTVEDFRPSVAR
;
A
#
# COMPACT_ATOMS: atom_id res chain seq x y z
N ASP A 1 22.09 3.77 -0.53
CA ASP A 1 21.62 4.04 0.84
C ASP A 1 21.12 5.49 0.93
N PRO A 2 20.03 5.81 1.67
CA PRO A 2 19.58 7.20 1.80
C PRO A 2 20.64 8.16 2.35
N GLU A 3 21.55 7.65 3.18
CA GLU A 3 22.66 8.42 3.73
C GLU A 3 23.71 8.84 2.69
N ASP A 4 23.77 8.13 1.57
CA ASP A 4 24.67 8.42 0.46
C ASP A 4 24.12 9.46 -0.52
N ILE A 5 22.86 9.91 -0.33
CA ILE A 5 22.23 10.88 -1.23
C ILE A 5 22.78 12.27 -0.91
N PRO A 6 23.41 12.95 -1.89
CA PRO A 6 23.93 14.28 -1.67
C PRO A 6 22.82 15.26 -1.26
N LEU A 7 23.07 16.11 -0.26
CA LEU A 7 22.10 17.08 0.26
C LEU A 7 21.54 18.00 -0.83
N ASN A 8 22.40 18.48 -1.74
CA ASN A 8 21.97 19.31 -2.86
C ASN A 8 20.98 18.60 -3.79
N ARG A 9 21.04 17.26 -3.89
CA ARG A 9 20.07 16.47 -4.66
C ARG A 9 18.73 16.39 -3.94
N ILE A 10 18.75 16.22 -2.63
CA ILE A 10 17.52 16.23 -1.81
C ILE A 10 16.84 17.58 -1.93
N GLU A 11 17.57 18.69 -1.78
CA GLU A 11 17.02 20.03 -1.90
C GLU A 11 16.46 20.32 -3.29
N ALA A 12 17.16 19.92 -4.36
CA ALA A 12 16.64 20.08 -5.72
C ALA A 12 15.31 19.32 -5.94
N VAL A 13 15.15 18.12 -5.37
CA VAL A 13 13.87 17.37 -5.46
C VAL A 13 12.80 17.99 -4.58
N LYS A 14 13.15 18.61 -3.43
CA LYS A 14 12.20 19.38 -2.61
C LYS A 14 11.71 20.62 -3.35
N GLU A 15 12.59 21.33 -4.06
CA GLU A 15 12.20 22.45 -4.92
C GLU A 15 11.21 21.99 -6.00
N LEU A 16 11.46 20.87 -6.68
CA LEU A 16 10.51 20.30 -7.63
C LEU A 16 9.15 20.00 -6.99
N LEU A 17 9.14 19.52 -5.76
CA LEU A 17 7.89 19.24 -5.05
C LEU A 17 7.06 20.51 -4.80
N LEU A 18 7.69 21.65 -4.58
CA LEU A 18 7.06 22.92 -4.20
C LEU A 18 6.71 23.79 -5.42
N ASP A 19 7.61 23.86 -6.39
CA ASP A 19 7.59 24.86 -7.47
C ASP A 19 7.03 24.32 -8.79
N THR A 20 6.88 23.01 -8.92
CA THR A 20 6.38 22.40 -10.14
C THR A 20 4.89 22.68 -10.36
N VAL A 21 4.54 23.07 -11.57
CA VAL A 21 3.16 23.30 -12.01
C VAL A 21 2.48 21.97 -12.44
N GLY A 22 3.27 20.96 -12.82
CA GLY A 22 2.79 19.66 -13.28
C GLY A 22 2.48 18.71 -12.11
N ASP A 23 1.32 18.08 -12.15
CA ASP A 23 0.94 17.11 -11.13
C ASP A 23 1.81 15.85 -11.19
N ASP A 24 2.23 15.44 -12.38
CA ASP A 24 3.10 14.27 -12.56
C ASP A 24 4.48 14.49 -11.95
N GLU A 25 5.14 15.63 -12.23
CA GLU A 25 6.44 15.92 -11.64
C GLU A 25 6.38 16.03 -10.12
N ARG A 26 5.30 16.64 -9.60
CA ARG A 26 5.08 16.72 -8.15
C ARG A 26 4.90 15.34 -7.55
N PHE A 27 4.14 14.46 -8.20
CA PHE A 27 3.96 13.08 -7.77
C PHE A 27 5.28 12.30 -7.79
N PHE A 28 6.08 12.42 -8.84
CA PHE A 28 7.39 11.76 -8.92
C PHE A 28 8.37 12.27 -7.85
N ALA A 29 8.39 13.58 -7.62
CA ALA A 29 9.20 14.18 -6.56
C ALA A 29 8.77 13.68 -5.17
N ALA A 30 7.46 13.67 -4.89
CA ALA A 30 6.89 13.15 -3.65
C ALA A 30 7.28 11.68 -3.44
N LYS A 31 7.08 10.82 -4.45
CA LYS A 31 7.43 9.40 -4.39
C LYS A 31 8.92 9.18 -4.15
N LEU A 32 9.79 9.96 -4.83
CA LEU A 32 11.23 9.84 -4.68
C LEU A 32 11.68 10.22 -3.27
N LEU A 33 11.23 11.38 -2.76
CA LEU A 33 11.52 11.83 -1.40
C LEU A 33 11.01 10.83 -0.35
N THR A 34 9.79 10.32 -0.53
CA THR A 34 9.24 9.25 0.32
C THR A 34 10.17 8.04 0.33
N SER A 35 10.61 7.57 -0.85
CA SER A 35 11.52 6.42 -0.96
C SER A 35 12.89 6.66 -0.32
N TRP A 36 13.28 7.91 -0.10
CA TRP A 36 14.50 8.29 0.62
C TRP A 36 14.29 8.50 2.13
N GLY A 37 13.08 8.28 2.63
CA GLY A 37 12.75 8.49 4.05
C GLY A 37 12.63 9.97 4.42
N ILE A 38 12.26 10.84 3.48
CA ILE A 38 12.03 12.27 3.68
C ILE A 38 10.54 12.51 3.92
N HIS A 39 10.20 13.06 5.09
CA HIS A 39 8.82 13.16 5.56
C HIS A 39 7.94 14.07 4.69
N GLU A 40 8.46 15.15 4.17
CA GLU A 40 7.75 16.06 3.25
C GLU A 40 7.24 15.33 2.01
N GLY A 41 8.04 14.37 1.50
CA GLY A 41 7.64 13.50 0.41
C GLY A 41 6.45 12.61 0.78
N LEU A 42 6.48 11.99 1.96
CA LEU A 42 5.38 11.13 2.45
C LEU A 42 4.07 11.91 2.57
N VAL A 43 4.12 13.11 3.16
CA VAL A 43 2.94 13.98 3.30
C VAL A 43 2.36 14.36 1.93
N ALA A 44 3.23 14.72 0.98
CA ALA A 44 2.79 15.06 -0.38
C ALA A 44 2.22 13.86 -1.13
N LEU A 45 2.85 12.69 -0.99
CA LEU A 45 2.38 11.44 -1.59
C LEU A 45 1.02 11.01 -1.02
N GLU A 46 0.84 11.13 0.29
CA GLU A 46 -0.44 10.86 0.94
C GLU A 46 -1.54 11.80 0.46
N ARG A 47 -1.24 13.09 0.30
CA ARG A 47 -2.18 14.08 -0.23
C ARG A 47 -2.57 13.77 -1.68
N SER A 48 -1.65 13.28 -2.50
CA SER A 48 -1.98 12.90 -3.89
C SER A 48 -3.00 11.75 -3.96
N MET A 49 -3.06 10.88 -2.96
CA MET A 49 -4.07 9.81 -2.88
C MET A 49 -5.48 10.31 -2.52
N GLU A 50 -5.69 11.59 -2.21
CA GLU A 50 -7.01 12.17 -1.99
C GLU A 50 -7.80 12.37 -3.30
N SER A 51 -7.09 12.43 -4.43
CA SER A 51 -7.68 12.48 -5.78
C SER A 51 -7.14 11.32 -6.62
N PRO A 52 -7.56 10.08 -6.34
CA PRO A 52 -6.98 8.88 -6.96
C PRO A 52 -7.13 8.85 -8.48
N GLU A 53 -8.18 9.45 -9.03
CA GLU A 53 -8.41 9.57 -10.47
C GLU A 53 -7.34 10.39 -11.20
N SER A 54 -6.68 11.32 -10.52
CA SER A 54 -5.57 12.10 -11.11
C SER A 54 -4.27 11.31 -11.18
N LEU A 55 -4.16 10.21 -10.43
CA LEU A 55 -2.98 9.35 -10.37
C LEU A 55 -3.05 8.16 -11.34
N GLU A 56 -4.27 7.76 -11.71
CA GLU A 56 -4.46 6.58 -12.56
C GLU A 56 -3.74 6.70 -13.90
N GLY A 57 -3.03 5.64 -14.26
CA GLY A 57 -2.29 5.58 -15.52
C GLY A 57 -0.88 6.17 -15.46
N THR A 58 -0.45 6.80 -14.35
CA THR A 58 0.91 7.34 -14.21
C THR A 58 1.98 6.26 -14.44
N TYR A 59 1.74 5.04 -13.98
CA TYR A 59 2.57 3.87 -14.23
C TYR A 59 1.83 2.80 -15.03
N SER A 60 1.15 3.20 -16.10
CA SER A 60 0.42 2.28 -16.96
C SER A 60 1.37 1.44 -17.84
N HIS A 61 1.25 0.13 -17.73
CA HIS A 61 1.92 -0.82 -18.61
C HIS A 61 1.07 -1.07 -19.86
N ARG A 62 1.24 -0.23 -20.87
CA ARG A 62 0.45 -0.28 -22.11
C ARG A 62 0.45 -1.65 -22.80
N LEU A 63 1.54 -2.43 -22.68
CA LEU A 63 1.66 -3.77 -23.24
C LEU A 63 0.87 -4.83 -22.47
N HIS A 64 0.61 -4.63 -21.19
CA HIS A 64 0.00 -5.64 -20.31
C HIS A 64 -1.35 -5.22 -19.75
N GLY A 65 -1.80 -3.98 -19.99
CA GLY A 65 -3.13 -3.50 -19.63
C GLY A 65 -3.38 -3.36 -18.11
N TYR A 66 -2.32 -3.23 -17.28
CA TYR A 66 -2.47 -2.94 -15.86
C TYR A 66 -1.78 -1.64 -15.47
N ASP A 67 -2.29 -1.04 -14.40
CA ASP A 67 -1.75 0.17 -13.79
C ASP A 67 -1.03 -0.19 -12.48
N ASP A 68 0.27 0.10 -12.40
CA ASP A 68 1.13 -0.18 -11.26
C ASP A 68 1.25 1.01 -10.28
N THR A 69 0.54 2.09 -10.53
CA THR A 69 0.68 3.35 -9.78
C THR A 69 0.55 3.14 -8.27
N TYR A 70 -0.49 2.45 -7.83
CA TYR A 70 -0.70 2.21 -6.39
C TYR A 70 0.33 1.26 -5.77
N CYS A 71 0.81 0.27 -6.53
CA CYS A 71 1.93 -0.57 -6.10
C CYS A 71 3.20 0.23 -5.91
N GLN A 72 3.47 1.20 -6.81
CA GLN A 72 4.62 2.10 -6.70
C GLN A 72 4.51 3.03 -5.48
N ILE A 73 3.32 3.51 -5.15
CA ILE A 73 3.06 4.28 -3.92
C ILE A 73 3.34 3.40 -2.70
N LEU A 74 2.76 2.20 -2.64
CA LEU A 74 2.99 1.25 -1.56
C LEU A 74 4.48 0.96 -1.36
N MET A 75 5.22 0.73 -2.44
CA MET A 75 6.66 0.52 -2.37
C MET A 75 7.42 1.73 -1.79
N ALA A 76 7.02 2.95 -2.13
CA ALA A 76 7.63 4.16 -1.58
C ALA A 76 7.36 4.29 -0.08
N VAL A 77 6.12 4.03 0.36
CA VAL A 77 5.73 4.09 1.78
C VAL A 77 6.44 3.02 2.62
N THR A 78 6.54 1.80 2.11
CA THR A 78 7.28 0.74 2.82
C THR A 78 8.79 1.02 2.90
N ARG A 79 9.38 1.60 1.86
CA ARG A 79 10.78 2.07 1.91
C ARG A 79 10.97 3.22 2.89
N TYR A 80 10.01 4.14 2.96
CA TYR A 80 10.01 5.21 3.95
C TYR A 80 10.13 4.62 5.36
N PHE A 81 9.25 3.67 5.70
CA PHE A 81 9.28 2.99 6.99
C PHE A 81 10.67 2.39 7.26
N ALA A 82 11.19 1.59 6.33
CA ALA A 82 12.49 0.95 6.50
C ALA A 82 13.60 1.97 6.76
N ASN A 83 13.69 3.03 5.93
CA ASN A 83 14.73 4.03 6.05
C ASN A 83 14.66 4.86 7.35
N VAL A 84 13.46 5.14 7.87
CA VAL A 84 13.31 5.85 9.15
C VAL A 84 13.58 4.92 10.33
N ALA A 85 13.12 3.67 10.25
CA ALA A 85 13.39 2.65 11.26
C ALA A 85 14.88 2.31 11.39
N ASP A 86 15.60 2.20 10.27
CA ASP A 86 17.04 1.94 10.23
C ASP A 86 17.86 3.06 10.89
N ARG A 87 17.34 4.30 10.90
CA ARG A 87 17.92 5.42 11.66
C ARG A 87 17.62 5.38 13.17
N GLY A 88 16.89 4.37 13.65
CA GLY A 88 16.53 4.19 15.05
C GLY A 88 15.15 4.75 15.45
N ASP A 89 14.39 5.32 14.52
CA ASP A 89 13.11 6.00 14.77
C ASP A 89 11.90 5.12 14.39
N THR A 90 11.90 3.84 14.77
CA THR A 90 10.85 2.87 14.40
C THR A 90 9.46 3.30 14.83
N ASP A 91 9.30 3.83 16.06
CA ASP A 91 7.99 4.27 16.56
C ASP A 91 7.46 5.49 15.77
N LEU A 92 8.36 6.40 15.41
CA LEU A 92 8.02 7.54 14.55
C LEU A 92 7.62 7.04 13.15
N ALA A 93 8.41 6.17 12.55
CA ALA A 93 8.11 5.56 11.25
C ALA A 93 6.73 4.91 11.24
N ARG A 94 6.43 4.10 12.27
CA ARG A 94 5.14 3.43 12.46
C ARG A 94 3.98 4.41 12.51
N ALA A 95 4.11 5.48 13.30
CA ALA A 95 3.08 6.50 13.41
C ALA A 95 2.85 7.24 12.09
N GLN A 96 3.92 7.56 11.36
CA GLN A 96 3.85 8.32 10.11
C GLN A 96 3.29 7.52 8.93
N VAL A 97 3.56 6.21 8.85
CA VAL A 97 3.04 5.37 7.74
C VAL A 97 1.62 4.86 7.99
N PHE A 98 1.06 5.04 9.18
CA PHE A 98 -0.26 4.51 9.53
C PHE A 98 -1.36 5.03 8.59
N SER A 99 -1.48 6.34 8.44
CA SER A 99 -2.50 6.94 7.58
C SER A 99 -2.29 6.62 6.08
N PRO A 100 -1.09 6.76 5.50
CA PRO A 100 -0.86 6.36 4.12
C PRO A 100 -1.19 4.89 3.83
N LEU A 101 -0.80 3.96 4.71
CA LEU A 101 -1.07 2.53 4.50
C LEU A 101 -2.57 2.20 4.64
N THR A 102 -3.28 2.84 5.57
CA THR A 102 -4.74 2.66 5.68
C THR A 102 -5.47 3.19 4.45
N LYS A 103 -5.07 4.35 3.90
CA LYS A 103 -5.60 4.86 2.63
C LYS A 103 -5.36 3.88 1.46
N ILE A 104 -4.18 3.27 1.40
CA ILE A 104 -3.87 2.26 0.37
C ILE A 104 -4.77 1.03 0.50
N ILE A 105 -5.02 0.54 1.73
CA ILE A 105 -5.96 -0.56 1.95
C ILE A 105 -7.37 -0.17 1.49
N GLU A 106 -7.83 1.03 1.82
CA GLU A 106 -9.15 1.52 1.42
C GLU A 106 -9.30 1.67 -0.09
N LEU A 107 -8.29 2.22 -0.78
CA LEU A 107 -8.24 2.29 -2.24
C LEU A 107 -8.32 0.92 -2.90
N SER A 108 -7.67 -0.09 -2.32
CA SER A 108 -7.70 -1.46 -2.85
C SER A 108 -9.07 -2.14 -2.78
N ASN A 109 -10.03 -1.58 -2.03
CA ASN A 109 -11.41 -2.08 -1.98
C ASN A 109 -12.13 -1.92 -3.34
N SER A 110 -11.86 -0.82 -4.05
CA SER A 110 -12.47 -0.51 -5.35
C SER A 110 -11.49 -0.61 -6.53
N LYS A 111 -10.20 -0.50 -6.26
CA LYS A 111 -9.11 -0.53 -7.24
C LYS A 111 -8.30 -1.82 -7.00
N PRO A 112 -8.45 -2.88 -7.82
CA PRO A 112 -7.89 -4.21 -7.53
C PRO A 112 -6.38 -4.29 -7.85
N PHE A 113 -5.54 -3.71 -7.00
CA PHE A 113 -4.08 -3.82 -7.05
C PHE A 113 -3.53 -4.63 -5.87
N GLU A 114 -2.26 -5.02 -5.94
CA GLU A 114 -1.60 -5.86 -4.94
C GLU A 114 -1.26 -5.08 -3.66
N ILE A 115 -1.75 -5.59 -2.51
CA ILE A 115 -1.41 -5.06 -1.17
C ILE A 115 -0.80 -6.12 -0.24
N GLY A 116 -0.40 -7.28 -0.77
CA GLY A 116 0.19 -8.37 0.01
C GLY A 116 1.37 -7.94 0.87
N LYS A 117 2.16 -6.96 0.42
CA LYS A 117 3.25 -6.37 1.23
C LYS A 117 2.77 -5.69 2.52
N ILE A 118 1.55 -5.13 2.54
CA ILE A 118 0.96 -4.60 3.78
C ILE A 118 0.64 -5.75 4.72
N PHE A 119 0.10 -6.85 4.19
CA PHE A 119 -0.23 -8.03 5.00
C PHE A 119 1.03 -8.62 5.64
N ASP A 120 2.09 -8.80 4.86
CA ASP A 120 3.39 -9.25 5.37
C ASP A 120 3.94 -8.30 6.43
N PHE A 121 3.89 -7.00 6.18
CA PHE A 121 4.32 -5.96 7.12
C PHE A 121 3.55 -6.05 8.44
N VAL A 122 2.22 -6.10 8.39
CA VAL A 122 1.37 -6.17 9.59
C VAL A 122 1.58 -7.46 10.38
N VAL A 123 1.76 -8.60 9.69
CA VAL A 123 2.01 -9.90 10.34
C VAL A 123 3.39 -9.93 11.00
N ASN A 124 4.43 -9.50 10.29
CA ASN A 124 5.81 -9.59 10.75
C ASN A 124 6.09 -8.62 11.90
N GLU A 125 5.61 -7.38 11.78
CA GLU A 125 5.81 -6.33 12.78
C GLU A 125 4.76 -6.40 13.92
N LYS A 126 3.71 -7.23 13.79
CA LYS A 126 2.59 -7.35 14.74
C LYS A 126 1.85 -6.03 14.96
N TYR A 127 1.66 -5.25 13.91
CA TYR A 127 1.00 -3.96 13.95
C TYR A 127 -0.53 -4.12 13.85
N LEU A 128 -1.13 -4.53 14.97
CA LEU A 128 -2.55 -4.91 15.04
C LEU A 128 -3.53 -3.73 14.84
N GLU A 129 -3.05 -2.50 14.85
CA GLU A 129 -3.86 -1.30 14.55
C GLU A 129 -4.43 -1.29 13.13
N TYR A 130 -3.83 -2.04 12.19
CA TYR A 130 -4.36 -2.21 10.84
C TYR A 130 -5.49 -3.25 10.74
N LEU A 131 -5.68 -4.07 11.77
CA LEU A 131 -6.63 -5.18 11.73
C LEU A 131 -8.07 -4.77 11.38
N PRO A 132 -8.63 -3.64 11.89
CA PRO A 132 -9.97 -3.19 11.49
C PRO A 132 -10.09 -2.91 9.99
N TYR A 133 -9.05 -2.34 9.39
CA TYR A 133 -9.02 -2.01 7.96
C TYR A 133 -8.92 -3.26 7.09
N ILE A 134 -8.09 -4.23 7.48
CA ILE A 134 -7.93 -5.50 6.75
C ILE A 134 -9.21 -6.34 6.85
N ARG A 135 -9.89 -6.36 8.01
CA ARG A 135 -11.21 -7.01 8.17
C ARG A 135 -12.26 -6.39 7.25
N ASN A 136 -12.33 -5.04 7.25
CA ASN A 136 -13.24 -4.32 6.38
C ASN A 136 -12.93 -4.60 4.90
N HIS A 137 -11.64 -4.57 4.52
CA HIS A 137 -11.19 -4.90 3.17
C HIS A 137 -11.70 -6.29 2.75
N LEU A 138 -11.42 -7.35 3.52
CA LEU A 138 -11.91 -8.70 3.20
C LEU A 138 -13.43 -8.75 3.10
N SER A 139 -14.15 -8.08 4.01
CA SER A 139 -15.63 -8.06 3.98
C SER A 139 -16.19 -7.45 2.70
N LEU A 140 -15.50 -6.44 2.15
CA LEU A 140 -15.92 -5.76 0.92
C LEU A 140 -15.58 -6.53 -0.36
N ILE A 141 -14.41 -7.18 -0.39
CA ILE A 141 -13.92 -7.82 -1.63
C ILE A 141 -14.38 -9.28 -1.80
N ILE A 142 -14.78 -9.94 -0.72
CA ILE A 142 -15.07 -11.39 -0.72
C ILE A 142 -16.19 -11.80 -1.69
N ASP A 143 -17.12 -10.90 -1.94
CA ASP A 143 -18.24 -11.14 -2.86
C ASP A 143 -17.90 -10.81 -4.33
N HIS A 144 -16.67 -10.36 -4.61
CA HIS A 144 -16.21 -9.93 -5.94
C HIS A 144 -14.97 -10.69 -6.43
N PRO A 145 -15.02 -12.05 -6.50
CA PRO A 145 -13.85 -12.86 -6.89
C PRO A 145 -13.43 -12.68 -8.35
N ASP A 146 -14.33 -12.22 -9.22
CA ASP A 146 -14.07 -11.86 -10.61
C ASP A 146 -13.14 -10.66 -10.74
N ILE A 147 -13.23 -9.71 -9.80
CA ILE A 147 -12.43 -8.48 -9.76
C ILE A 147 -11.14 -8.71 -8.96
N HIS A 148 -11.27 -9.20 -7.73
CA HIS A 148 -10.15 -9.26 -6.76
C HIS A 148 -9.33 -10.56 -6.85
N ARG A 149 -9.88 -11.65 -7.39
CA ARG A 149 -9.16 -12.91 -7.68
C ARG A 149 -8.39 -13.43 -6.46
N TRP A 150 -7.10 -13.72 -6.62
CA TRP A 150 -6.23 -14.24 -5.55
C TRP A 150 -6.00 -13.28 -4.38
N LYS A 151 -6.27 -11.98 -4.55
CA LYS A 151 -6.14 -10.97 -3.48
C LYS A 151 -7.09 -11.25 -2.31
N ILE A 152 -8.24 -11.89 -2.57
CA ILE A 152 -9.14 -12.37 -1.52
C ILE A 152 -8.44 -13.45 -0.69
N TYR A 153 -7.75 -14.38 -1.34
CA TYR A 153 -7.01 -15.43 -0.65
C TYR A 153 -5.87 -14.87 0.21
N ASP A 154 -5.12 -13.89 -0.29
CA ASP A 154 -4.05 -13.23 0.46
C ASP A 154 -4.57 -12.54 1.72
N ALA A 155 -5.73 -11.85 1.61
CA ALA A 155 -6.38 -11.24 2.77
C ALA A 155 -6.88 -12.28 3.79
N ILE A 156 -7.43 -13.41 3.30
CA ILE A 156 -7.82 -14.54 4.15
C ILE A 156 -6.61 -15.12 4.86
N GLU A 157 -5.49 -15.38 4.18
CA GLU A 157 -4.27 -15.93 4.79
C GLU A 157 -3.69 -14.99 5.86
N CYS A 158 -3.67 -13.69 5.60
CA CYS A 158 -3.26 -12.69 6.58
C CYS A 158 -4.13 -12.77 7.83
N LEU A 159 -5.45 -12.72 7.67
CA LEU A 159 -6.39 -12.72 8.79
C LEU A 159 -6.47 -14.07 9.51
N LEU A 160 -6.21 -15.19 8.86
CA LEU A 160 -6.10 -16.48 9.55
C LEU A 160 -4.96 -16.49 10.57
N LYS A 161 -3.88 -15.75 10.32
CA LYS A 161 -2.74 -15.60 11.25
C LYS A 161 -3.04 -14.63 12.39
N LEU A 162 -3.85 -13.60 12.15
CA LEU A 162 -4.10 -12.50 13.08
C LEU A 162 -5.45 -12.61 13.82
N ASP A 163 -6.49 -13.09 13.12
CA ASP A 163 -7.86 -13.18 13.63
C ASP A 163 -8.66 -14.27 12.90
N SER A 164 -8.30 -15.50 13.14
CA SER A 164 -8.96 -16.67 12.54
C SER A 164 -10.46 -16.75 12.84
N LYS A 165 -10.91 -16.25 14.00
CA LYS A 165 -12.33 -16.27 14.40
C LYS A 165 -13.17 -15.40 13.46
N PHE A 166 -12.67 -14.23 13.11
CA PHE A 166 -13.35 -13.34 12.16
C PHE A 166 -13.47 -14.01 10.79
N VAL A 167 -12.39 -14.58 10.26
CA VAL A 167 -12.40 -15.25 8.95
C VAL A 167 -13.42 -16.40 8.91
N MET A 168 -13.39 -17.27 9.93
CA MET A 168 -14.31 -18.41 9.99
C MET A 168 -15.78 -17.97 10.09
N SER A 169 -16.05 -16.89 10.82
CA SER A 169 -17.40 -16.32 10.92
C SER A 169 -17.87 -15.75 9.58
N LEU A 170 -17.02 -14.96 8.91
CA LEU A 170 -17.34 -14.36 7.61
C LEU A 170 -17.55 -15.41 6.52
N LEU A 171 -16.68 -16.41 6.43
CA LEU A 171 -16.81 -17.50 5.46
C LEU A 171 -18.09 -18.30 5.66
N LYS A 172 -18.45 -18.59 6.93
CA LYS A 172 -19.70 -19.25 7.28
C LYS A 172 -20.92 -18.41 6.86
N GLU A 173 -20.91 -17.12 7.14
CA GLU A 173 -21.98 -16.17 6.75
C GLU A 173 -22.17 -16.15 5.24
N LYS A 174 -21.06 -16.15 4.49
CA LYS A 174 -21.08 -16.13 3.02
C LYS A 174 -21.28 -17.52 2.38
N ASN A 175 -21.43 -18.56 3.20
CA ASN A 175 -21.50 -19.97 2.73
C ASN A 175 -20.33 -20.34 1.79
N LYS A 176 -19.12 -19.94 2.20
CA LYS A 176 -17.86 -20.15 1.48
C LYS A 176 -16.84 -20.88 2.35
N THR A 177 -15.80 -21.39 1.70
CA THR A 177 -14.63 -22.00 2.33
C THR A 177 -13.35 -21.30 1.86
N VAL A 178 -12.24 -21.52 2.52
CA VAL A 178 -10.93 -21.01 2.10
C VAL A 178 -10.55 -21.52 0.71
N GLU A 179 -10.90 -22.79 0.43
CA GLU A 179 -10.58 -23.46 -0.85
C GLU A 179 -11.27 -22.80 -2.05
N ASP A 180 -12.43 -22.14 -1.86
CA ASP A 180 -13.14 -21.43 -2.92
C ASP A 180 -12.32 -20.24 -3.50
N PHE A 181 -11.34 -19.75 -2.73
CA PHE A 181 -10.51 -18.60 -3.10
C PHE A 181 -9.05 -18.96 -3.41
N ARG A 182 -8.67 -20.23 -3.19
CA ARG A 182 -7.29 -20.67 -3.42
C ARG A 182 -6.93 -20.53 -4.91
N PRO A 183 -5.82 -19.86 -5.25
CA PRO A 183 -5.36 -19.77 -6.61
C PRO A 183 -5.18 -21.18 -7.21
N SER A 184 -5.72 -21.41 -8.40
CA SER A 184 -5.41 -22.63 -9.14
C SER A 184 -3.91 -22.59 -9.46
N VAL A 185 -3.17 -23.57 -8.95
CA VAL A 185 -1.78 -23.76 -9.35
C VAL A 185 -1.79 -23.99 -10.86
N ALA A 186 -1.32 -23.01 -11.62
CA ALA A 186 -1.08 -23.20 -13.05
C ALA A 186 -0.06 -24.33 -13.17
N ARG A 187 -0.52 -25.47 -13.68
CA ARG A 187 0.34 -26.61 -14.02
C ARG A 187 1.16 -26.30 -15.24
#